data_e9d18e7b370e7872192ed67bc53dfbe6
#
_entry.id   e9d18e7b370e7872192ed67bc53dfbe6
#
_cell.length_a   1.000
_cell.length_b   1.000
_cell.length_c   1.000
_cell.angle_alpha   90.00
_cell.angle_beta   90.00
_cell.angle_gamma   90.00
#
_symmetry.space_group_name_H-M   'P 1'
#
loop_
_entity.id
_entity.type
_entity.pdbx_description
1 polymer ?
#
loop_
_entity_poly.entity_id
_entity_poly.type
_entity_poly.pdbx_seq_one_letter_code
_entity_poly.pdbx_strand_id
1 'polypeptide(L)'
;MALELIGFVPILLLLGLATIQLGIAAYAVSQAGTAARAAARTESYAESDTDGEGAGRAAMSDWMADRADITVGRGPGEAKATARVEIPSIVPGVGNFGTAERSAVMPRDEESTP
;
A
#
# COMPACT_ATOMS: atom_id res chain seq x y z
N MET A 1 35.21 -21.47 19.18
CA MET A 1 34.52 -20.54 20.00
C MET A 1 34.37 -19.20 19.36
N ALA A 2 35.38 -18.35 19.45
CA ALA A 2 35.25 -17.03 18.87
C ALA A 2 35.08 -17.05 17.35
N LEU A 3 35.73 -17.99 16.69
CA LEU A 3 35.61 -18.14 15.25
C LEU A 3 34.20 -18.54 14.84
N GLU A 4 33.54 -19.38 15.64
CA GLU A 4 32.17 -19.76 15.33
C GLU A 4 31.23 -18.59 15.50
N LEU A 5 31.46 -17.78 16.51
CA LEU A 5 30.65 -16.60 16.73
C LEU A 5 30.80 -15.63 15.57
N ILE A 6 32.03 -15.42 15.11
CA ILE A 6 32.27 -14.55 13.98
C ILE A 6 31.57 -15.09 12.73
N GLY A 7 31.56 -16.41 12.55
CA GLY A 7 30.86 -17.00 11.41
C GLY A 7 29.37 -16.85 11.47
N PHE A 8 28.78 -16.78 12.69
CA PHE A 8 27.35 -16.65 12.83
C PHE A 8 26.87 -15.21 12.66
N VAL A 9 27.71 -14.22 12.98
CA VAL A 9 27.27 -12.81 12.95
C VAL A 9 26.74 -12.39 11.57
N PRO A 10 27.41 -12.67 10.44
CA PRO A 10 26.86 -12.29 9.15
C PRO A 10 25.53 -12.95 8.86
N ILE A 11 25.36 -14.21 9.28
CA ILE A 11 24.11 -14.92 9.04
C ILE A 11 22.99 -14.29 9.85
N LEU A 12 23.27 -13.96 11.12
CA LEU A 12 22.28 -13.31 11.97
C LEU A 12 21.89 -11.94 11.43
N LEU A 13 22.86 -11.20 10.90
CA LEU A 13 22.57 -9.90 10.31
C LEU A 13 21.69 -10.04 9.08
N LEU A 14 21.94 -11.06 8.25
CA LEU A 14 21.11 -11.29 7.08
C LEU A 14 19.69 -11.67 7.48
N LEU A 15 19.55 -12.50 8.51
CA LEU A 15 18.23 -12.88 9.00
C LEU A 15 17.49 -11.68 9.55
N GLY A 16 18.20 -10.83 10.30
CA GLY A 16 17.60 -9.61 10.84
C GLY A 16 17.14 -8.69 9.72
N LEU A 17 17.98 -8.52 8.71
CA LEU A 17 17.66 -7.67 7.58
C LEU A 17 16.45 -8.23 6.83
N ALA A 18 16.40 -9.54 6.61
CA ALA A 18 15.28 -10.17 5.94
C ALA A 18 13.98 -9.97 6.72
N THR A 19 14.05 -10.07 8.04
CA THR A 19 12.89 -9.90 8.90
C THR A 19 12.35 -8.48 8.80
N ILE A 20 13.24 -7.49 8.84
CA ILE A 20 12.83 -6.09 8.72
C ILE A 20 12.23 -5.84 7.34
N GLN A 21 12.84 -6.39 6.30
CA GLN A 21 12.34 -6.21 4.94
C GLN A 21 10.95 -6.80 4.77
N LEU A 22 10.70 -7.98 5.37
CA LEU A 22 9.37 -8.57 5.35
C LEU A 22 8.37 -7.70 6.10
N GLY A 23 8.78 -7.11 7.21
CA GLY A 23 7.92 -6.21 7.94
C GLY A 23 7.53 -4.98 7.13
N ILE A 24 8.49 -4.42 6.41
CA ILE A 24 8.23 -3.27 5.54
C ILE A 24 7.28 -3.68 4.42
N ALA A 25 7.47 -4.87 3.83
CA ALA A 25 6.59 -5.34 2.77
C ALA A 25 5.16 -5.53 3.30
N ALA A 26 5.02 -6.13 4.47
CA ALA A 26 3.71 -6.32 5.07
C ALA A 26 3.04 -4.98 5.37
N TYR A 27 3.81 -4.02 5.84
CA TYR A 27 3.29 -2.70 6.12
C TYR A 27 2.83 -2.03 4.82
N ALA A 28 3.60 -2.16 3.74
CA ALA A 28 3.21 -1.59 2.45
C ALA A 28 1.90 -2.19 1.94
N VAL A 29 1.74 -3.52 2.10
CA VAL A 29 0.48 -4.17 1.69
C VAL A 29 -0.68 -3.64 2.53
N SER A 30 -0.48 -3.49 3.83
CA SER A 30 -1.51 -2.96 4.72
C SER A 30 -1.88 -1.53 4.34
N GLN A 31 -0.88 -0.70 4.05
CA GLN A 31 -1.12 0.68 3.64
C GLN A 31 -1.85 0.75 2.31
N ALA A 32 -1.47 -0.13 1.37
CA ALA A 32 -2.16 -0.17 0.08
C ALA A 32 -3.64 -0.53 0.26
N GLY A 33 -3.91 -1.49 1.14
CA GLY A 33 -5.30 -1.87 1.43
C GLY A 33 -6.09 -0.73 2.06
N THR A 34 -5.48 -0.03 3.01
CA THR A 34 -6.14 1.11 3.66
C THR A 34 -6.42 2.21 2.64
N ALA A 35 -5.44 2.51 1.79
CA ALA A 35 -5.61 3.55 0.77
C ALA A 35 -6.68 3.17 -0.23
N ALA A 36 -6.70 1.92 -0.68
CA ALA A 36 -7.68 1.47 -1.65
C ALA A 36 -9.11 1.57 -1.07
N ARG A 37 -9.27 1.17 0.18
CA ARG A 37 -10.59 1.25 0.81
C ARG A 37 -11.03 2.69 1.01
N ALA A 38 -10.13 3.57 1.44
CA ALA A 38 -10.47 4.97 1.63
C ALA A 38 -10.82 5.62 0.29
N ALA A 39 -10.05 5.32 -0.74
CA ALA A 39 -10.29 5.88 -2.07
C ALA A 39 -11.62 5.37 -2.63
N ALA A 40 -11.88 4.06 -2.52
CA ALA A 40 -13.12 3.50 -3.04
C ALA A 40 -14.34 4.05 -2.30
N ARG A 41 -14.21 4.21 -0.98
CA ARG A 41 -15.32 4.75 -0.20
C ARG A 41 -15.62 6.19 -0.64
N THR A 42 -14.60 7.01 -0.83
CA THR A 42 -14.81 8.39 -1.25
C THR A 42 -15.41 8.43 -2.65
N GLU A 43 -14.92 7.58 -3.56
CA GLU A 43 -15.46 7.54 -4.90
C GLU A 43 -16.87 6.98 -4.95
N SER A 44 -17.29 6.25 -3.93
CA SER A 44 -18.63 5.69 -3.91
C SER A 44 -19.69 6.72 -3.61
N TYR A 45 -19.30 7.90 -3.13
CA TYR A 45 -20.27 8.98 -2.88
C TYR A 45 -20.77 9.50 -4.21
N ALA A 46 -22.02 9.94 -4.22
CA ALA A 46 -22.61 10.41 -5.46
C ALA A 46 -22.14 11.78 -5.89
N GLU A 47 -21.39 12.47 -5.06
CA GLU A 47 -20.96 13.82 -5.37
C GLU A 47 -19.91 13.85 -6.45
N SER A 48 -20.03 14.81 -7.35
CA SER A 48 -19.16 14.82 -8.50
C SER A 48 -17.77 15.35 -8.21
N ASP A 49 -17.59 16.03 -7.07
CA ASP A 49 -16.31 16.58 -6.75
C ASP A 49 -15.54 15.76 -5.73
N THR A 50 -15.88 14.50 -5.54
CA THR A 50 -15.13 13.65 -4.61
C THR A 50 -13.74 13.38 -5.17
N ASP A 51 -12.78 13.29 -4.26
CA ASP A 51 -11.40 13.03 -4.62
C ASP A 51 -10.94 11.76 -3.92
N GLY A 52 -11.21 10.64 -4.56
CA GLY A 52 -10.84 9.34 -3.98
C GLY A 52 -9.34 9.17 -3.89
N GLU A 53 -8.61 9.64 -4.88
CA GLU A 53 -7.16 9.53 -4.85
C GLU A 53 -6.59 10.29 -3.67
N GLY A 54 -7.04 11.52 -3.45
CA GLY A 54 -6.58 12.32 -2.32
C GLY A 54 -6.93 11.69 -1.00
N ALA A 55 -8.15 11.12 -0.90
CA ALA A 55 -8.58 10.46 0.33
C ALA A 55 -7.72 9.24 0.61
N GLY A 56 -7.36 8.49 -0.42
CA GLY A 56 -6.51 7.33 -0.26
C GLY A 56 -5.13 7.71 0.24
N ARG A 57 -4.54 8.75 -0.35
CA ARG A 57 -3.23 9.21 0.09
C ARG A 57 -3.27 9.73 1.52
N ALA A 58 -4.35 10.44 1.88
CA ALA A 58 -4.47 11.00 3.22
C ALA A 58 -4.62 9.91 4.28
N ALA A 59 -5.06 8.73 3.89
CA ALA A 59 -5.22 7.61 4.83
C ALA A 59 -3.91 6.87 5.08
N MET A 60 -2.84 7.21 4.35
CA MET A 60 -1.56 6.53 4.47
C MET A 60 -0.59 7.37 5.26
N SER A 61 0.45 6.72 5.80
CA SER A 61 1.55 7.47 6.38
C SER A 61 2.28 8.22 5.26
N ASP A 62 2.86 9.37 5.60
CA ASP A 62 3.42 10.27 4.60
C ASP A 62 4.48 9.60 3.73
N TRP A 63 5.38 8.85 4.34
CA TRP A 63 6.46 8.27 3.58
C TRP A 63 5.99 7.15 2.66
N MET A 64 4.88 6.51 2.98
CA MET A 64 4.29 5.51 2.11
C MET A 64 3.49 6.19 1.01
N ALA A 65 2.81 7.29 1.32
CA ALA A 65 2.03 8.01 0.33
C ALA A 65 2.91 8.52 -0.81
N ASP A 66 4.15 8.89 -0.50
CA ASP A 66 5.07 9.35 -1.53
C ASP A 66 5.44 8.25 -2.52
N ARG A 67 5.24 7.00 -2.13
CA ARG A 67 5.56 5.85 -2.99
C ARG A 67 4.33 5.20 -3.58
N ALA A 68 3.17 5.82 -3.40
CA ALA A 68 1.91 5.22 -3.78
C ALA A 68 1.39 5.80 -5.09
N ASP A 69 0.73 4.93 -5.84
CA ASP A 69 0.02 5.32 -7.05
C ASP A 69 -1.39 4.79 -6.89
N ILE A 70 -2.37 5.67 -6.81
CA ILE A 70 -3.75 5.30 -6.56
C ILE A 70 -4.58 5.66 -7.78
N THR A 71 -5.27 4.66 -8.34
CA THR A 71 -6.18 4.89 -9.44
C THR A 71 -7.59 4.59 -8.97
N VAL A 72 -8.53 5.41 -9.40
CA VAL A 72 -9.93 5.25 -9.03
C VAL A 72 -10.76 5.21 -10.28
N GLY A 73 -11.88 4.51 -10.21
CA GLY A 73 -12.80 4.42 -11.32
C GLY A 73 -14.19 4.23 -10.80
N ARG A 74 -15.15 4.73 -11.56
CA ARG A 74 -16.55 4.57 -11.26
C ARG A 74 -17.21 3.77 -12.37
N GLY A 75 -17.90 2.72 -11.97
CA GLY A 75 -18.68 1.94 -12.88
C GLY A 75 -20.14 2.01 -12.47
N PRO A 76 -21.03 1.38 -13.24
CA PRO A 76 -22.42 1.36 -12.88
C PRO A 76 -22.60 0.66 -11.54
N GLY A 77 -23.08 1.37 -10.56
CA GLY A 77 -23.37 0.82 -9.25
C GLY A 77 -22.19 0.54 -8.38
N GLU A 78 -20.98 0.92 -8.81
CA GLU A 78 -19.81 0.63 -7.98
C GLU A 78 -18.70 1.64 -8.21
N ALA A 79 -17.84 1.74 -7.21
CA ALA A 79 -16.61 2.52 -7.31
C ALA A 79 -15.46 1.58 -6.98
N LYS A 80 -14.40 1.65 -7.75
CA LYS A 80 -13.25 0.78 -7.57
C LYS A 80 -12.00 1.62 -7.41
N ALA A 81 -11.16 1.24 -6.49
CA ALA A 81 -9.87 1.90 -6.33
C ALA A 81 -8.79 0.85 -6.23
N THR A 82 -7.65 1.14 -6.83
CA THR A 82 -6.47 0.28 -6.76
C THR A 82 -5.33 1.11 -6.26
N ALA A 83 -4.67 0.66 -5.22
CA ALA A 83 -3.51 1.34 -4.67
C ALA A 83 -2.29 0.46 -4.90
N ARG A 84 -1.24 1.06 -5.44
CA ARG A 84 0.04 0.41 -5.64
C ARG A 84 1.06 1.17 -4.86
N VAL A 85 1.81 0.46 -4.03
CA VAL A 85 2.83 1.08 -3.19
C VAL A 85 4.15 0.39 -3.45
N GLU A 86 5.15 1.17 -3.83
CA GLU A 86 6.48 0.62 -4.03
C GLU A 86 7.05 0.23 -2.68
N ILE A 87 7.55 -0.98 -2.58
CA ILE A 87 8.09 -1.50 -1.33
C ILE A 87 9.56 -1.07 -1.24
N PRO A 88 9.90 -0.17 -0.30
CA PRO A 88 11.27 0.29 -0.21
C PRO A 88 12.20 -0.82 0.26
N SER A 89 13.44 -0.77 -0.21
CA SER A 89 14.43 -1.77 0.15
C SER A 89 15.39 -1.18 1.16
N ILE A 90 15.70 -1.94 2.20
CA ILE A 90 16.76 -1.57 3.13
C ILE A 90 18.04 -2.32 2.79
N VAL A 91 18.03 -3.11 1.73
CA VAL A 91 19.21 -3.88 1.32
C VAL A 91 20.06 -3.02 0.41
N PRO A 92 21.35 -2.83 0.72
CA PRO A 92 22.22 -2.00 -0.12
C PRO A 92 22.29 -2.57 -1.53
N GLY A 93 22.20 -1.71 -2.52
CA GLY A 93 22.28 -2.11 -3.91
C GLY A 93 20.96 -2.55 -4.51
N VAL A 94 19.91 -2.66 -3.71
CA VAL A 94 18.58 -3.03 -4.21
C VAL A 94 17.68 -1.82 -4.04
N GLY A 95 17.12 -1.30 -5.12
CA GLY A 95 16.31 -0.08 -5.06
C GLY A 95 14.96 -0.28 -4.43
N ASN A 96 14.26 -1.35 -4.81
CA ASN A 96 12.98 -1.67 -4.20
C ASN A 96 12.75 -3.17 -4.30
N PHE A 97 11.75 -3.64 -3.56
CA PHE A 97 11.43 -5.06 -3.53
C PHE A 97 10.10 -5.36 -4.23
N GLY A 98 9.74 -4.54 -5.20
CA GLY A 98 8.52 -4.76 -5.94
C GLY A 98 7.44 -3.81 -5.50
N THR A 99 6.21 -4.14 -5.82
CA THR A 99 5.07 -3.27 -5.58
C THR A 99 3.98 -4.05 -4.90
N ALA A 100 3.43 -3.48 -3.82
CA ALA A 100 2.25 -4.01 -3.16
C ALA A 100 1.04 -3.42 -3.84
N GLU A 101 0.09 -4.25 -4.24
CA GLU A 101 -1.10 -3.78 -4.93
C GLU A 101 -2.34 -4.32 -4.25
N ARG A 102 -3.27 -3.45 -3.93
CA ARG A 102 -4.56 -3.85 -3.34
C ARG A 102 -5.66 -3.06 -4.00
N SER A 103 -6.79 -3.72 -4.16
CA SER A 103 -7.96 -3.09 -4.75
C SER A 103 -9.13 -3.20 -3.80
N ALA A 104 -10.04 -2.23 -3.88
CA ALA A 104 -11.26 -2.25 -3.10
C ALA A 104 -12.40 -1.80 -4.00
N VAL A 105 -13.56 -2.41 -3.81
CA VAL A 105 -14.75 -2.06 -4.57
C VAL A 105 -15.83 -1.73 -3.54
N MET A 106 -16.49 -0.60 -3.72
CA MET A 106 -17.59 -0.18 -2.87
C MET A 106 -18.83 0.03 -3.70
N PRO A 107 -20.02 -0.32 -3.19
CA PRO A 107 -21.25 -0.02 -3.91
C PRO A 107 -21.41 1.48 -4.02
N ARG A 108 -21.86 1.91 -5.16
CA ARG A 108 -22.06 3.33 -5.39
C ARG A 108 -23.54 3.63 -5.30
N ASP A 109 -23.84 4.71 -4.60
CA ASP A 109 -25.22 5.06 -4.35
C ASP A 109 -25.75 5.94 -5.44
N GLU A 110 -25.70 5.48 -6.67
CA GLU A 110 -26.13 6.35 -7.73
C GLU A 110 -27.58 6.23 -7.97
N GLU A 111 -28.20 5.26 -7.42
CA GLU A 111 -29.54 5.14 -7.63
C GLU A 111 -30.29 5.89 -6.78
N SER A 112 -29.72 6.58 -6.03
CA SER A 112 -30.50 7.52 -5.33
C SER A 112 -31.46 8.14 -6.22
N THR A 113 -31.32 7.98 -7.44
CA THR A 113 -32.37 8.47 -8.22
C THR A 113 -33.54 7.63 -8.01
N PRO A 114 -34.56 8.13 -7.67
CA PRO A 114 -35.85 7.45 -7.58
C PRO A 114 -36.37 7.15 -8.95
#